data_8e38d3e98489195017459cfe97fc0553
#
_entry.id   8e38d3e98489195017459cfe97fc0553
#
_cell.length_a   1.000
_cell.length_b   1.000
_cell.length_c   1.000
_cell.angle_alpha   90.00
_cell.angle_beta   90.00
_cell.angle_gamma   90.00
#
_symmetry.space_group_name_H-M   'P 1'
#
loop_
_entity.id
_entity.type
_entity.pdbx_description
1 polymer ?
#
loop_
_entity_poly.entity_id
_entity_poly.type
_entity_poly.pdbx_seq_one_letter_code
_entity_poly.pdbx_strand_id
1 'polypeptide(L)'
;ISSAPPARELDALMSTGEQRSAALMAITLESMGVSALSLTGWQAGMYTDGTHGDAALELTMPTRISTALRAGVTPVVAGFQGVDIRGDVTTLGRGGSDTSAVALSAALPAQRCEIYTDVNGIYTADPRLVGGARRLSEIDYGDMLLLARGGSQVLHARSVDLAEAGGVDIYLLSSAGEPGYSVVRRLEDERRPDFAGVTRDTARSCVTLVGKGCRSHTLPELAALLTDAGVSVRGGRMGAGYASVKTDPGQLSFALEKVHEYIFE
;
A
#
# COMPACT_ATOMS: atom_id res chain seq x y z
N ILE A 1 2.89 10.94 31.16
CA ILE A 1 1.77 10.04 30.84
C ILE A 1 2.32 8.60 30.92
N SER A 2 1.51 7.56 30.83
CA SER A 2 1.94 6.15 30.96
C SER A 2 2.99 5.75 29.90
N SER A 3 3.98 4.95 30.30
CA SER A 3 4.93 4.31 29.38
C SER A 3 4.33 3.06 28.67
N ALA A 4 3.18 2.56 29.18
CA ALA A 4 2.42 1.45 28.59
C ALA A 4 0.92 1.78 28.64
N PRO A 5 0.45 2.68 27.78
CA PRO A 5 -0.96 3.05 27.74
C PRO A 5 -1.81 1.90 27.20
N PRO A 6 -3.08 1.77 27.64
CA PRO A 6 -4.01 0.80 27.06
C PRO A 6 -4.17 1.05 25.54
N ALA A 7 -4.16 -0.03 24.76
CA ALA A 7 -4.26 0.06 23.27
C ALA A 7 -5.57 0.75 22.83
N ARG A 8 -6.68 0.50 23.52
CA ARG A 8 -7.96 1.18 23.29
C ARG A 8 -7.84 2.70 23.38
N GLU A 9 -7.15 3.22 24.39
CA GLU A 9 -6.99 4.66 24.59
C GLU A 9 -6.03 5.27 23.57
N LEU A 10 -5.04 4.48 23.10
CA LEU A 10 -4.18 4.90 21.99
C LEU A 10 -4.99 5.03 20.68
N ASP A 11 -5.84 4.06 20.37
CA ASP A 11 -6.69 4.13 19.18
C ASP A 11 -7.63 5.33 19.23
N ALA A 12 -8.27 5.57 20.38
CA ALA A 12 -9.13 6.73 20.58
C ALA A 12 -8.35 8.05 20.36
N LEU A 13 -7.15 8.17 20.91
CA LEU A 13 -6.30 9.34 20.75
C LEU A 13 -5.83 9.51 19.30
N MET A 14 -5.30 8.45 18.69
CA MET A 14 -4.73 8.49 17.34
C MET A 14 -5.79 8.84 16.30
N SER A 15 -7.01 8.32 16.43
CA SER A 15 -8.11 8.58 15.50
C SER A 15 -8.50 10.07 15.40
N THR A 16 -8.20 10.87 16.43
CA THR A 16 -8.54 12.30 16.44
C THR A 16 -7.79 13.12 15.38
N GLY A 17 -6.62 12.67 14.96
CA GLY A 17 -5.81 13.33 13.93
C GLY A 17 -6.55 13.39 12.59
N GLU A 18 -7.01 12.24 12.13
CA GLU A 18 -7.76 12.11 10.87
C GLU A 18 -9.12 12.77 10.95
N GLN A 19 -9.80 12.71 12.10
CA GLN A 19 -11.08 13.42 12.30
C GLN A 19 -10.92 14.93 12.17
N ARG A 20 -9.87 15.48 12.79
CA ARG A 20 -9.54 16.90 12.65
C ARG A 20 -9.22 17.27 11.22
N SER A 21 -8.41 16.46 10.55
CA SER A 21 -8.03 16.69 9.15
C SER A 21 -9.24 16.63 8.22
N ALA A 22 -10.11 15.64 8.38
CA ALA A 22 -11.34 15.53 7.60
C ALA A 22 -12.29 16.72 7.81
N ALA A 23 -12.42 17.19 9.05
CA ALA A 23 -13.25 18.37 9.35
C ALA A 23 -12.67 19.65 8.71
N LEU A 24 -11.35 19.87 8.80
CA LEU A 24 -10.68 21.00 8.17
C LEU A 24 -10.84 20.96 6.64
N MET A 25 -10.71 19.80 6.02
CA MET A 25 -10.91 19.63 4.58
C MET A 25 -12.37 19.96 4.20
N ALA A 26 -13.37 19.47 4.94
CA ALA A 26 -14.77 19.76 4.67
C ALA A 26 -15.06 21.27 4.78
N ILE A 27 -14.53 21.96 5.82
CA ILE A 27 -14.65 23.41 5.96
C ILE A 27 -14.01 24.14 4.78
N THR A 28 -12.83 23.68 4.33
CA THR A 28 -12.15 24.27 3.17
C THR A 28 -12.97 24.11 1.90
N LEU A 29 -13.51 22.92 1.63
CA LEU A 29 -14.37 22.67 0.47
C LEU A 29 -15.61 23.55 0.49
N GLU A 30 -16.30 23.68 1.63
CA GLU A 30 -17.44 24.59 1.80
C GLU A 30 -17.06 26.05 1.50
N SER A 31 -15.89 26.50 1.95
CA SER A 31 -15.40 27.87 1.66
C SER A 31 -15.13 28.11 0.17
N MET A 32 -14.90 27.04 -0.59
CA MET A 32 -14.72 27.05 -2.04
C MET A 32 -16.02 26.85 -2.82
N GLY A 33 -17.16 26.75 -2.13
CA GLY A 33 -18.49 26.56 -2.74
C GLY A 33 -18.78 25.07 -3.09
N VAL A 34 -17.98 24.13 -2.58
CA VAL A 34 -18.21 22.69 -2.74
C VAL A 34 -18.89 22.17 -1.47
N SER A 35 -20.16 21.72 -1.59
CA SER A 35 -20.85 21.16 -0.44
C SER A 35 -20.16 19.90 0.05
N ALA A 36 -19.78 19.85 1.33
CA ALA A 36 -19.00 18.79 1.92
C ALA A 36 -19.46 18.39 3.32
N LEU A 37 -19.20 17.14 3.69
CA LEU A 37 -19.54 16.57 5.00
C LEU A 37 -18.39 15.71 5.53
N SER A 38 -17.83 16.08 6.68
CA SER A 38 -16.85 15.21 7.35
C SER A 38 -17.52 14.05 8.05
N LEU A 39 -16.95 12.85 7.92
CA LEU A 39 -17.41 11.64 8.55
C LEU A 39 -16.22 10.94 9.22
N THR A 40 -16.44 10.42 10.43
CA THR A 40 -15.52 9.48 11.08
C THR A 40 -15.61 8.10 10.40
N GLY A 41 -14.64 7.21 10.66
CA GLY A 41 -14.66 5.86 10.11
C GLY A 41 -15.93 5.09 10.42
N TRP A 42 -16.43 5.14 11.66
CA TRP A 42 -17.70 4.47 12.01
C TRP A 42 -18.93 5.14 11.38
N GLN A 43 -18.95 6.47 11.23
CA GLN A 43 -20.02 7.16 10.51
C GLN A 43 -20.03 6.83 9.02
N ALA A 44 -18.86 6.51 8.48
CA ALA A 44 -18.68 5.98 7.13
C ALA A 44 -19.05 4.48 7.00
N GLY A 45 -19.35 3.81 8.12
CA GLY A 45 -19.78 2.41 8.15
C GLY A 45 -18.63 1.39 8.11
N MET A 46 -17.45 1.75 8.63
CA MET A 46 -16.30 0.85 8.74
C MET A 46 -16.34 0.11 10.09
N TYR A 47 -16.59 -1.20 10.05
CA TYR A 47 -16.66 -2.08 11.23
C TYR A 47 -15.44 -3.02 11.24
N THR A 48 -14.93 -3.29 12.44
CA THR A 48 -13.67 -4.01 12.66
C THR A 48 -13.82 -5.15 13.65
N ASP A 49 -12.80 -6.04 13.68
CA ASP A 49 -12.67 -7.17 14.59
C ASP A 49 -12.38 -6.79 16.06
N GLY A 50 -12.14 -5.50 16.34
CA GLY A 50 -11.82 -5.01 17.68
C GLY A 50 -10.37 -5.21 18.13
N THR A 51 -9.47 -5.64 17.25
CA THR A 51 -8.03 -5.73 17.54
C THR A 51 -7.41 -4.33 17.55
N HIS A 52 -7.23 -3.75 18.74
CA HIS A 52 -6.68 -2.40 18.85
C HIS A 52 -5.27 -2.28 18.28
N GLY A 53 -5.02 -1.19 17.55
CA GLY A 53 -3.72 -0.85 16.94
C GLY A 53 -3.44 -1.49 15.58
N ASP A 54 -4.14 -2.59 15.24
CA ASP A 54 -3.99 -3.30 13.95
C ASP A 54 -5.27 -4.04 13.56
N ALA A 55 -6.41 -3.33 13.67
CA ALA A 55 -7.72 -3.91 13.42
C ALA A 55 -7.92 -4.34 11.97
N ALA A 56 -8.59 -5.46 11.77
CA ALA A 56 -9.06 -5.89 10.45
C ALA A 56 -10.45 -5.33 10.18
N LEU A 57 -10.69 -4.86 8.94
CA LEU A 57 -12.04 -4.50 8.49
C LEU A 57 -12.82 -5.78 8.22
N GLU A 58 -13.93 -5.95 8.93
CA GLU A 58 -14.85 -7.09 8.74
C GLU A 58 -16.01 -6.74 7.82
N LEU A 59 -16.48 -5.48 7.90
CA LEU A 59 -17.65 -5.03 7.14
C LEU A 59 -17.52 -3.54 6.81
N THR A 60 -17.87 -3.19 5.59
CA THR A 60 -17.99 -1.79 5.15
C THR A 60 -19.40 -1.53 4.61
N MET A 61 -20.17 -0.71 5.32
CA MET A 61 -21.56 -0.35 4.98
C MET A 61 -21.69 1.17 4.79
N PRO A 62 -21.35 1.75 3.62
CA PRO A 62 -21.22 3.18 3.42
C PRO A 62 -22.57 3.90 3.17
N THR A 63 -23.60 3.60 3.97
CA THR A 63 -24.95 4.13 3.77
C THR A 63 -24.99 5.64 3.86
N ARG A 64 -24.30 6.28 4.83
CA ARG A 64 -24.23 7.73 4.97
C ARG A 64 -23.50 8.37 3.80
N ILE A 65 -22.40 7.75 3.34
CA ILE A 65 -21.65 8.19 2.15
C ILE A 65 -22.56 8.18 0.92
N SER A 66 -23.24 7.05 0.67
CA SER A 66 -24.15 6.91 -0.47
C SER A 66 -25.30 7.94 -0.41
N THR A 67 -25.79 8.25 0.78
CA THR A 67 -26.84 9.27 0.96
C THR A 67 -26.31 10.68 0.67
N ALA A 68 -25.12 11.04 1.17
CA ALA A 68 -24.47 12.31 0.92
C ALA A 68 -24.21 12.51 -0.59
N LEU A 69 -23.62 11.50 -1.25
CA LEU A 69 -23.34 11.54 -2.69
C LEU A 69 -24.61 11.76 -3.53
N ARG A 70 -25.71 11.05 -3.21
CA ARG A 70 -27.00 11.26 -3.89
C ARG A 70 -27.57 12.66 -3.67
N ALA A 71 -27.25 13.30 -2.57
CA ALA A 71 -27.64 14.68 -2.28
C ALA A 71 -26.68 15.74 -2.88
N GLY A 72 -25.67 15.32 -3.66
CA GLY A 72 -24.64 16.21 -4.22
C GLY A 72 -23.64 16.73 -3.20
N VAL A 73 -23.52 16.09 -2.04
CA VAL A 73 -22.59 16.45 -0.97
C VAL A 73 -21.36 15.57 -1.05
N THR A 74 -20.16 16.16 -0.98
CA THR A 74 -18.87 15.44 -0.99
C THR A 74 -18.55 14.92 0.42
N PRO A 75 -18.52 13.60 0.65
CA PRO A 75 -18.11 13.05 1.95
C PRO A 75 -16.59 13.09 2.08
N VAL A 76 -16.10 13.65 3.18
CA VAL A 76 -14.70 13.64 3.58
C VAL A 76 -14.55 12.70 4.77
N VAL A 77 -13.99 11.51 4.53
CA VAL A 77 -13.94 10.44 5.52
C VAL A 77 -12.59 10.45 6.24
N ALA A 78 -12.63 10.41 7.57
CA ALA A 78 -11.46 10.11 8.38
C ALA A 78 -11.08 8.63 8.20
N GLY A 79 -10.07 8.35 7.41
CA GLY A 79 -9.53 7.01 7.20
C GLY A 79 -8.79 6.46 8.41
N PHE A 80 -8.11 5.30 8.26
CA PHE A 80 -7.27 4.67 9.30
C PHE A 80 -8.04 4.11 10.50
N GLN A 81 -9.34 4.33 10.64
CA GLN A 81 -10.14 4.02 11.81
C GLN A 81 -11.47 3.36 11.45
N GLY A 82 -11.95 2.55 12.37
CA GLY A 82 -13.28 1.96 12.36
C GLY A 82 -13.84 1.85 13.78
N VAL A 83 -14.83 0.99 13.96
CA VAL A 83 -15.48 0.72 15.24
C VAL A 83 -15.70 -0.77 15.40
N ASP A 84 -15.49 -1.28 16.60
CA ASP A 84 -15.82 -2.66 16.95
C ASP A 84 -17.31 -2.82 17.33
N ILE A 85 -17.71 -4.05 17.60
CA ILE A 85 -19.10 -4.38 17.99
C ILE A 85 -19.54 -3.74 19.31
N ARG A 86 -18.62 -3.31 20.17
CA ARG A 86 -18.88 -2.64 21.45
C ARG A 86 -19.03 -1.12 21.28
N GLY A 87 -18.72 -0.59 20.12
CA GLY A 87 -18.68 0.84 19.82
C GLY A 87 -17.34 1.50 20.15
N ASP A 88 -16.31 0.71 20.45
CA ASP A 88 -14.96 1.24 20.67
C ASP A 88 -14.26 1.55 19.35
N VAL A 89 -13.62 2.72 19.29
CA VAL A 89 -12.82 3.11 18.12
C VAL A 89 -11.58 2.22 18.04
N THR A 90 -11.29 1.75 16.84
CA THR A 90 -10.11 0.94 16.51
C THR A 90 -9.33 1.56 15.39
N THR A 91 -8.00 1.36 15.36
CA THR A 91 -7.15 1.79 14.25
C THR A 91 -6.65 0.60 13.42
N LEU A 92 -6.53 0.82 12.11
CA LEU A 92 -6.20 -0.22 11.14
C LEU A 92 -4.68 -0.48 10.99
N GLY A 93 -3.85 0.20 11.79
CA GLY A 93 -2.41 0.07 11.74
C GLY A 93 -1.78 0.68 10.47
N ARG A 94 -0.61 0.19 10.08
CA ARG A 94 0.12 0.72 8.91
C ARG A 94 -0.68 0.57 7.61
N GLY A 95 -0.68 1.62 6.78
CA GLY A 95 -1.45 1.67 5.53
C GLY A 95 -2.96 1.69 5.76
N GLY A 96 -3.41 2.04 6.97
CA GLY A 96 -4.83 2.03 7.33
C GLY A 96 -5.67 3.02 6.53
N SER A 97 -5.11 4.17 6.11
CA SER A 97 -5.81 5.13 5.25
C SER A 97 -6.03 4.59 3.85
N ASP A 98 -5.01 3.95 3.25
CA ASP A 98 -5.13 3.28 1.95
C ASP A 98 -6.15 2.13 2.02
N THR A 99 -6.09 1.35 3.11
CA THR A 99 -7.04 0.28 3.40
C THR A 99 -8.48 0.81 3.48
N SER A 100 -8.69 1.95 4.16
CA SER A 100 -10.00 2.61 4.24
C SER A 100 -10.50 3.08 2.87
N ALA A 101 -9.62 3.70 2.06
CA ALA A 101 -9.97 4.21 0.74
C ALA A 101 -10.38 3.06 -0.19
N VAL A 102 -9.61 1.98 -0.22
CA VAL A 102 -9.89 0.79 -1.04
C VAL A 102 -11.17 0.09 -0.58
N ALA A 103 -11.37 -0.10 0.73
CA ALA A 103 -12.59 -0.73 1.27
C ALA A 103 -13.85 0.08 0.92
N LEU A 104 -13.79 1.40 1.02
CA LEU A 104 -14.88 2.28 0.62
C LEU A 104 -15.11 2.22 -0.90
N SER A 105 -14.05 2.21 -1.71
CA SER A 105 -14.16 2.07 -3.17
C SER A 105 -14.79 0.76 -3.59
N ALA A 106 -14.47 -0.34 -2.91
CA ALA A 106 -15.08 -1.65 -3.16
C ALA A 106 -16.55 -1.72 -2.75
N ALA A 107 -16.94 -1.03 -1.67
CA ALA A 107 -18.31 -1.02 -1.16
C ALA A 107 -19.23 0.00 -1.86
N LEU A 108 -18.66 0.93 -2.63
CA LEU A 108 -19.35 1.93 -3.42
C LEU A 108 -19.21 1.59 -4.93
N PRO A 109 -20.11 2.03 -5.81
CA PRO A 109 -19.92 1.91 -7.26
C PRO A 109 -18.86 2.88 -7.77
N ALA A 110 -17.65 2.82 -7.17
CA ALA A 110 -16.54 3.68 -7.55
C ALA A 110 -15.91 3.21 -8.86
N GLN A 111 -15.55 4.15 -9.73
CA GLN A 111 -14.88 3.84 -11.00
C GLN A 111 -13.40 3.47 -10.77
N ARG A 112 -12.76 4.02 -9.72
CA ARG A 112 -11.38 3.81 -9.35
C ARG A 112 -11.10 4.30 -7.93
N CYS A 113 -10.01 3.84 -7.34
CA CYS A 113 -9.46 4.36 -6.10
C CYS A 113 -8.17 5.14 -6.41
N GLU A 114 -8.13 6.42 -6.08
CA GLU A 114 -6.93 7.26 -6.24
C GLU A 114 -6.21 7.42 -4.90
N ILE A 115 -4.93 7.02 -4.85
CA ILE A 115 -4.06 7.20 -3.70
C ILE A 115 -3.03 8.28 -4.05
N TYR A 116 -3.10 9.40 -3.37
CA TYR A 116 -2.15 10.50 -3.50
C TYR A 116 -1.07 10.37 -2.42
N THR A 117 0.21 10.28 -2.85
CA THR A 117 1.35 10.06 -1.97
C THR A 117 2.55 10.93 -2.39
N ASP A 118 3.68 10.78 -1.72
CA ASP A 118 4.94 11.51 -1.97
C ASP A 118 5.72 11.01 -3.20
N VAL A 119 5.22 9.98 -3.88
CA VAL A 119 5.79 9.44 -5.12
C VAL A 119 4.77 9.47 -6.25
N ASN A 120 5.23 9.57 -7.50
CA ASN A 120 4.35 9.66 -8.68
C ASN A 120 4.10 8.31 -9.37
N GLY A 121 4.21 7.21 -8.63
CA GLY A 121 3.94 5.87 -9.16
C GLY A 121 4.75 4.76 -8.50
N ILE A 122 4.62 3.57 -9.07
CA ILE A 122 5.35 2.37 -8.69
C ILE A 122 6.51 2.20 -9.66
N TYR A 123 7.69 1.85 -9.13
CA TYR A 123 8.92 1.74 -9.91
C TYR A 123 9.48 0.32 -9.84
N THR A 124 10.32 -0.03 -10.82
CA THR A 124 11.05 -1.30 -10.84
C THR A 124 12.00 -1.49 -9.65
N ALA A 125 12.40 -0.40 -8.99
CA ALA A 125 13.05 -0.34 -7.67
C ALA A 125 12.78 1.03 -7.05
N ASP A 126 13.17 1.26 -5.79
CA ASP A 126 13.08 2.59 -5.17
C ASP A 126 14.00 3.59 -5.92
N PRO A 127 13.48 4.61 -6.61
CA PRO A 127 14.28 5.54 -7.42
C PRO A 127 15.24 6.40 -6.57
N ARG A 128 15.03 6.48 -5.26
CA ARG A 128 15.97 7.16 -4.34
C ARG A 128 17.23 6.34 -4.08
N LEU A 129 17.21 5.04 -4.42
CA LEU A 129 18.29 4.08 -4.18
C LEU A 129 18.91 3.58 -5.47
N VAL A 130 18.13 3.50 -6.54
CA VAL A 130 18.54 2.96 -7.84
C VAL A 130 18.23 3.97 -8.92
N GLY A 131 19.24 4.61 -9.48
CA GLY A 131 19.08 5.67 -10.47
C GLY A 131 18.47 5.20 -11.81
N GLY A 132 18.64 3.91 -12.16
CA GLY A 132 18.06 3.26 -13.35
C GLY A 132 16.61 2.79 -13.16
N ALA A 133 15.98 3.02 -11.99
CA ALA A 133 14.62 2.61 -11.72
C ALA A 133 13.62 3.28 -12.68
N ARG A 134 12.74 2.47 -13.28
CA ARG A 134 11.74 2.92 -14.26
C ARG A 134 10.35 2.83 -13.66
N ARG A 135 9.52 3.86 -13.90
CA ARG A 135 8.12 3.82 -13.47
C ARG A 135 7.33 2.82 -14.31
N LEU A 136 6.54 1.99 -13.64
CA LEU A 136 5.57 1.09 -14.24
C LEU A 136 4.28 1.86 -14.50
N SER A 137 3.74 1.80 -15.72
CA SER A 137 2.42 2.37 -16.03
C SER A 137 1.29 1.58 -15.37
N GLU A 138 1.46 0.25 -15.30
CA GLU A 138 0.52 -0.66 -14.64
C GLU A 138 1.28 -1.85 -14.03
N ILE A 139 0.68 -2.46 -13.02
CA ILE A 139 1.19 -3.66 -12.34
C ILE A 139 0.03 -4.55 -11.91
N ASP A 140 0.23 -5.86 -12.00
CA ASP A 140 -0.74 -6.85 -11.51
C ASP A 140 -0.82 -6.83 -9.97
N TYR A 141 -2.01 -7.11 -9.40
CA TYR A 141 -2.19 -7.16 -7.94
C TYR A 141 -1.22 -8.14 -7.28
N GLY A 142 -1.03 -9.33 -7.87
CA GLY A 142 -0.13 -10.35 -7.32
C GLY A 142 1.32 -9.87 -7.27
N ASP A 143 1.81 -9.21 -8.32
CA ASP A 143 3.17 -8.65 -8.35
C ASP A 143 3.31 -7.49 -7.36
N MET A 144 2.31 -6.59 -7.27
CA MET A 144 2.31 -5.50 -6.28
C MET A 144 2.30 -6.04 -4.84
N LEU A 145 1.51 -7.07 -4.58
CA LEU A 145 1.45 -7.74 -3.27
C LEU A 145 2.80 -8.34 -2.89
N LEU A 146 3.49 -8.99 -3.83
CA LEU A 146 4.82 -9.54 -3.62
C LEU A 146 5.86 -8.44 -3.36
N LEU A 147 5.81 -7.32 -4.09
CA LEU A 147 6.66 -6.16 -3.82
C LEU A 147 6.39 -5.57 -2.43
N ALA A 148 5.13 -5.40 -2.04
CA ALA A 148 4.77 -4.88 -0.72
C ALA A 148 5.26 -5.80 0.41
N ARG A 149 5.07 -7.11 0.29
CA ARG A 149 5.57 -8.11 1.24
C ARG A 149 7.10 -8.25 1.24
N GLY A 150 7.73 -7.90 0.12
CA GLY A 150 9.18 -7.85 -0.07
C GLY A 150 9.85 -6.60 0.49
N GLY A 151 9.08 -5.62 0.99
CA GLY A 151 9.59 -4.41 1.64
C GLY A 151 9.34 -3.10 0.90
N SER A 152 8.63 -3.10 -0.23
CA SER A 152 8.14 -1.88 -0.87
C SER A 152 7.16 -1.16 0.07
N GLN A 153 7.32 0.17 0.22
CA GLN A 153 6.51 0.98 1.14
C GLN A 153 5.49 1.86 0.41
N VAL A 154 5.31 1.68 -0.88
CA VAL A 154 4.44 2.53 -1.70
C VAL A 154 2.96 2.25 -1.43
N LEU A 155 2.59 0.96 -1.31
CA LEU A 155 1.27 0.50 -0.90
C LEU A 155 1.41 -0.60 0.14
N HIS A 156 0.51 -0.62 1.11
CA HIS A 156 0.49 -1.70 2.09
C HIS A 156 -0.18 -2.97 1.53
N ALA A 157 0.36 -4.15 1.84
CA ALA A 157 -0.16 -5.42 1.31
C ALA A 157 -1.66 -5.61 1.55
N ARG A 158 -2.18 -5.20 2.73
CA ARG A 158 -3.60 -5.30 3.07
C ARG A 158 -4.51 -4.50 2.12
N SER A 159 -4.09 -3.30 1.68
CA SER A 159 -4.86 -2.51 0.71
C SER A 159 -4.88 -3.16 -0.68
N VAL A 160 -3.78 -3.80 -1.08
CA VAL A 160 -3.70 -4.54 -2.36
C VAL A 160 -4.56 -5.80 -2.33
N ASP A 161 -4.52 -6.58 -1.23
CA ASP A 161 -5.38 -7.76 -1.04
C ASP A 161 -6.88 -7.38 -1.13
N LEU A 162 -7.29 -6.27 -0.48
CA LEU A 162 -8.67 -5.78 -0.55
C LEU A 162 -9.05 -5.28 -1.94
N ALA A 163 -8.14 -4.61 -2.65
CA ALA A 163 -8.38 -4.12 -4.00
C ALA A 163 -8.59 -5.30 -4.97
N GLU A 164 -7.75 -6.34 -4.86
CA GLU A 164 -7.91 -7.56 -5.66
C GLU A 164 -9.24 -8.25 -5.39
N ALA A 165 -9.58 -8.44 -4.11
CA ALA A 165 -10.83 -9.09 -3.71
C ALA A 165 -12.07 -8.31 -4.15
N GLY A 166 -12.01 -6.96 -4.12
CA GLY A 166 -13.08 -6.06 -4.52
C GLY A 166 -13.10 -5.70 -6.01
N GLY A 167 -12.10 -6.10 -6.79
CA GLY A 167 -11.97 -5.73 -8.20
C GLY A 167 -11.75 -4.21 -8.40
N VAL A 168 -11.07 -3.54 -7.48
CA VAL A 168 -10.87 -2.08 -7.48
C VAL A 168 -9.52 -1.73 -8.05
N ASP A 169 -9.48 -1.03 -9.18
CA ASP A 169 -8.23 -0.44 -9.70
C ASP A 169 -7.71 0.66 -8.77
N ILE A 170 -6.44 0.56 -8.34
CA ILE A 170 -5.77 1.61 -7.56
C ILE A 170 -4.89 2.44 -8.49
N TYR A 171 -5.16 3.74 -8.52
CA TYR A 171 -4.32 4.73 -9.20
C TYR A 171 -3.43 5.41 -8.18
N LEU A 172 -2.12 5.31 -8.36
CA LEU A 172 -1.14 5.93 -7.49
C LEU A 172 -0.58 7.20 -8.14
N LEU A 173 -0.78 8.34 -7.47
CA LEU A 173 -0.47 9.67 -7.99
C LEU A 173 0.39 10.46 -6.98
N SER A 174 1.12 11.45 -7.49
CA SER A 174 1.88 12.39 -6.63
C SER A 174 0.95 13.45 -6.02
N SER A 175 1.03 13.62 -4.70
CA SER A 175 0.40 14.76 -4.00
C SER A 175 1.11 16.10 -4.27
N ALA A 176 2.35 16.07 -4.76
CA ALA A 176 3.12 17.26 -5.16
C ALA A 176 2.85 17.72 -6.60
N GLY A 177 1.94 17.05 -7.31
CA GLY A 177 1.58 17.41 -8.70
C GLY A 177 2.62 16.97 -9.74
N GLU A 178 3.53 16.07 -9.41
CA GLU A 178 4.44 15.49 -10.40
C GLU A 178 3.66 14.69 -11.44
N PRO A 179 4.03 14.81 -12.74
CA PRO A 179 3.27 14.17 -13.80
C PRO A 179 3.41 12.65 -13.80
N GLY A 180 2.33 11.98 -14.16
CA GLY A 180 2.24 10.54 -14.31
C GLY A 180 1.69 9.83 -13.09
N TYR A 181 1.35 8.56 -13.29
CA TYR A 181 0.77 7.67 -12.28
C TYR A 181 1.07 6.21 -12.63
N SER A 182 0.83 5.32 -11.68
CA SER A 182 0.79 3.88 -11.90
C SER A 182 -0.58 3.33 -11.55
N VAL A 183 -1.00 2.25 -12.21
CA VAL A 183 -2.26 1.57 -11.92
C VAL A 183 -1.99 0.15 -11.43
N VAL A 184 -2.53 -0.18 -10.25
CA VAL A 184 -2.57 -1.56 -9.75
C VAL A 184 -3.92 -2.15 -10.15
N ARG A 185 -3.90 -3.22 -10.94
CA ARG A 185 -5.09 -3.87 -11.47
C ARG A 185 -4.83 -5.32 -11.86
N ARG A 186 -5.89 -6.05 -12.21
CA ARG A 186 -5.72 -7.37 -12.83
C ARG A 186 -5.17 -7.23 -14.24
N LEU A 187 -4.09 -7.95 -14.53
CA LEU A 187 -3.50 -8.03 -15.86
C LEU A 187 -3.58 -9.46 -16.40
N GLU A 188 -3.88 -9.57 -17.69
CA GLU A 188 -3.71 -10.83 -18.42
C GLU A 188 -2.21 -11.18 -18.48
N ASP A 189 -1.90 -12.49 -18.52
CA ASP A 189 -0.50 -12.96 -18.45
C ASP A 189 0.39 -12.41 -19.57
N GLU A 190 -0.16 -12.16 -20.75
CA GLU A 190 0.56 -11.58 -21.89
C GLU A 190 0.98 -10.12 -21.64
N ARG A 191 0.24 -9.40 -20.81
CA ARG A 191 0.52 -7.99 -20.45
C ARG A 191 1.46 -7.86 -19.26
N ARG A 192 1.59 -8.91 -18.45
CA ARG A 192 2.49 -8.89 -17.30
C ARG A 192 3.94 -9.01 -17.76
N PRO A 193 4.86 -8.13 -17.33
CA PRO A 193 6.28 -8.28 -17.61
C PRO A 193 6.82 -9.54 -16.93
N ASP A 194 7.93 -10.09 -17.45
CA ASP A 194 8.61 -11.20 -16.79
C ASP A 194 9.10 -10.80 -15.40
N PHE A 195 9.59 -9.57 -15.26
CA PHE A 195 10.00 -9.02 -13.96
C PHE A 195 9.32 -7.66 -13.74
N ALA A 196 8.61 -7.55 -12.63
CA ALA A 196 7.90 -6.33 -12.23
C ALA A 196 8.79 -5.38 -11.44
N GLY A 197 9.72 -5.91 -10.62
CA GLY A 197 10.61 -5.05 -9.86
C GLY A 197 11.47 -5.81 -8.84
N VAL A 198 12.35 -5.03 -8.22
CA VAL A 198 13.23 -5.48 -7.13
C VAL A 198 12.97 -4.60 -5.91
N THR A 199 12.87 -5.21 -4.74
CA THR A 199 12.68 -4.49 -3.48
C THR A 199 13.62 -5.00 -2.40
N ARG A 200 13.78 -4.21 -1.31
CA ARG A 200 14.56 -4.63 -0.15
C ARG A 200 13.73 -4.57 1.12
N ASP A 201 13.90 -5.58 1.95
CA ASP A 201 13.37 -5.61 3.32
C ASP A 201 14.53 -5.42 4.31
N THR A 202 14.59 -4.25 4.95
CA THR A 202 15.65 -3.93 5.91
C THR A 202 15.53 -4.73 7.20
N ALA A 203 14.32 -5.06 7.63
CA ALA A 203 14.10 -5.83 8.85
C ALA A 203 14.55 -7.30 8.69
N ARG A 204 14.33 -7.88 7.51
CA ARG A 204 14.74 -9.26 7.20
C ARG A 204 16.11 -9.35 6.52
N SER A 205 16.69 -8.22 6.14
CA SER A 205 17.94 -8.12 5.37
C SER A 205 17.88 -8.92 4.06
N CYS A 206 16.82 -8.71 3.28
CA CYS A 206 16.58 -9.42 2.03
C CYS A 206 16.42 -8.46 0.85
N VAL A 207 16.91 -8.88 -0.32
CA VAL A 207 16.57 -8.32 -1.62
C VAL A 207 15.67 -9.31 -2.34
N THR A 208 14.54 -8.85 -2.88
CA THR A 208 13.53 -9.69 -3.51
C THR A 208 13.25 -9.22 -4.93
N LEU A 209 13.50 -10.07 -5.91
CA LEU A 209 13.06 -9.92 -7.30
C LEU A 209 11.63 -10.47 -7.42
N VAL A 210 10.77 -9.72 -8.08
CA VAL A 210 9.34 -10.06 -8.28
C VAL A 210 9.00 -10.09 -9.75
N GLY A 211 8.26 -11.10 -10.15
CA GLY A 211 7.66 -11.24 -11.49
C GLY A 211 7.45 -12.69 -11.89
N LYS A 212 6.60 -12.91 -12.88
CA LYS A 212 6.28 -14.25 -13.41
C LYS A 212 7.49 -14.97 -14.02
N GLY A 213 8.56 -14.25 -14.35
CA GLY A 213 9.83 -14.78 -14.85
C GLY A 213 10.68 -15.52 -13.81
N CYS A 214 10.37 -15.41 -12.50
CA CYS A 214 11.08 -16.14 -11.48
C CYS A 214 10.87 -17.66 -11.63
N ARG A 215 11.93 -18.38 -11.95
CA ARG A 215 11.97 -19.84 -12.18
C ARG A 215 12.91 -20.51 -11.18
N SER A 216 12.96 -21.84 -11.16
CA SER A 216 13.77 -22.62 -10.22
C SER A 216 15.27 -22.26 -10.22
N HIS A 217 15.79 -21.75 -11.33
CA HIS A 217 17.18 -21.30 -11.47
C HIS A 217 17.41 -19.84 -11.03
N THR A 218 16.37 -19.03 -10.90
CA THR A 218 16.52 -17.59 -10.59
C THR A 218 17.20 -17.34 -9.24
N LEU A 219 16.86 -18.09 -8.20
CA LEU A 219 17.50 -17.90 -6.89
C LEU A 219 18.99 -18.26 -6.90
N PRO A 220 19.44 -19.40 -7.46
CA PRO A 220 20.87 -19.67 -7.65
C PRO A 220 21.61 -18.63 -8.48
N GLU A 221 20.99 -18.12 -9.56
CA GLU A 221 21.59 -17.08 -10.42
C GLU A 221 21.78 -15.76 -9.66
N LEU A 222 20.77 -15.30 -8.91
CA LEU A 222 20.89 -14.10 -8.09
C LEU A 222 21.93 -14.26 -6.99
N ALA A 223 22.01 -15.45 -6.37
CA ALA A 223 23.02 -15.73 -5.36
C ALA A 223 24.44 -15.72 -5.93
N ALA A 224 24.66 -16.28 -7.12
CA ALA A 224 25.94 -16.25 -7.82
C ALA A 224 26.30 -14.79 -8.21
N LEU A 225 25.40 -14.07 -8.87
CA LEU A 225 25.57 -12.65 -9.23
C LEU A 225 26.04 -11.81 -8.03
N LEU A 226 25.33 -11.93 -6.90
CA LEU A 226 25.63 -11.17 -5.71
C LEU A 226 26.96 -11.58 -5.07
N THR A 227 27.28 -12.87 -5.08
CA THR A 227 28.56 -13.39 -4.56
C THR A 227 29.72 -12.88 -5.42
N ASP A 228 29.60 -12.93 -6.74
CA ASP A 228 30.60 -12.42 -7.68
C ASP A 228 30.81 -10.90 -7.54
N ALA A 229 29.76 -10.17 -7.16
CA ALA A 229 29.83 -8.74 -6.83
C ALA A 229 30.38 -8.46 -5.41
N GLY A 230 30.79 -9.47 -4.66
CA GLY A 230 31.34 -9.31 -3.30
C GLY A 230 30.28 -9.13 -2.20
N VAL A 231 29.02 -9.48 -2.46
CA VAL A 231 27.94 -9.45 -1.46
C VAL A 231 27.90 -10.76 -0.69
N SER A 232 27.86 -10.71 0.63
CA SER A 232 27.72 -11.89 1.50
C SER A 232 26.30 -12.45 1.41
N VAL A 233 26.12 -13.53 0.68
CA VAL A 233 24.84 -14.24 0.58
C VAL A 233 24.69 -15.21 1.76
N ARG A 234 23.63 -15.04 2.56
CA ARG A 234 23.34 -15.83 3.77
C ARG A 234 22.16 -16.79 3.60
N GLY A 235 21.73 -17.03 2.37
CA GLY A 235 20.63 -17.91 2.01
C GLY A 235 19.58 -17.18 1.18
N GLY A 236 18.47 -17.85 0.91
CA GLY A 236 17.39 -17.28 0.10
C GLY A 236 16.13 -18.11 0.16
N ARG A 237 15.07 -17.56 -0.40
CA ARG A 237 13.76 -18.21 -0.54
C ARG A 237 13.22 -17.91 -1.92
N MET A 238 12.45 -18.84 -2.45
CA MET A 238 11.76 -18.68 -3.71
C MET A 238 10.33 -19.19 -3.59
N GLY A 239 9.43 -18.56 -4.31
CA GLY A 239 8.04 -18.97 -4.43
C GLY A 239 7.49 -18.60 -5.80
N ALA A 240 6.20 -18.79 -5.97
CA ALA A 240 5.54 -18.37 -7.20
C ALA A 240 5.66 -16.86 -7.38
N GLY A 241 6.35 -16.44 -8.45
CA GLY A 241 6.51 -15.02 -8.81
C GLY A 241 7.55 -14.24 -8.01
N TYR A 242 8.41 -14.87 -7.21
CA TYR A 242 9.49 -14.16 -6.53
C TYR A 242 10.71 -15.01 -6.23
N ALA A 243 11.88 -14.38 -6.15
CA ALA A 243 13.11 -14.91 -5.60
C ALA A 243 13.72 -13.88 -4.63
N SER A 244 14.03 -14.32 -3.41
CA SER A 244 14.54 -13.46 -2.32
C SER A 244 15.85 -13.96 -1.80
N VAL A 245 16.88 -13.12 -1.80
CA VAL A 245 18.22 -13.43 -1.30
C VAL A 245 18.46 -12.65 -0.01
N LYS A 246 18.93 -13.35 1.03
CA LYS A 246 19.33 -12.74 2.30
C LYS A 246 20.79 -12.35 2.25
N THR A 247 21.09 -11.10 2.62
CA THR A 247 22.44 -10.53 2.62
C THR A 247 22.79 -9.92 3.98
N ASP A 248 24.00 -9.38 4.12
CA ASP A 248 24.34 -8.56 5.26
C ASP A 248 23.59 -7.22 5.21
N PRO A 249 23.12 -6.69 6.36
CA PRO A 249 22.36 -5.44 6.41
C PRO A 249 23.06 -4.26 5.74
N GLY A 250 24.38 -4.15 5.90
CA GLY A 250 25.19 -3.08 5.31
C GLY A 250 25.34 -3.14 3.79
N GLN A 251 25.01 -4.29 3.18
CA GLN A 251 25.16 -4.51 1.73
C GLN A 251 23.83 -4.48 0.98
N LEU A 252 22.69 -4.29 1.66
CA LEU A 252 21.36 -4.35 1.07
C LEU A 252 21.15 -3.39 -0.10
N SER A 253 21.59 -2.14 0.02
CA SER A 253 21.41 -1.15 -1.05
C SER A 253 22.23 -1.50 -2.28
N PHE A 254 23.47 -1.93 -2.09
CA PHE A 254 24.35 -2.39 -3.17
C PHE A 254 23.79 -3.65 -3.84
N ALA A 255 23.31 -4.60 -3.06
CA ALA A 255 22.67 -5.81 -3.60
C ALA A 255 21.41 -5.49 -4.39
N LEU A 256 20.57 -4.54 -3.93
CA LEU A 256 19.40 -4.06 -4.65
C LEU A 256 19.79 -3.50 -6.03
N GLU A 257 20.80 -2.62 -6.07
CA GLU A 257 21.31 -2.00 -7.29
C GLU A 257 21.82 -3.08 -8.27
N LYS A 258 22.65 -4.02 -7.80
CA LYS A 258 23.23 -5.10 -8.66
C LYS A 258 22.16 -6.02 -9.24
N VAL A 259 21.14 -6.38 -8.48
CA VAL A 259 20.01 -7.17 -9.01
C VAL A 259 19.22 -6.37 -10.02
N HIS A 260 19.00 -5.07 -9.77
CA HIS A 260 18.26 -4.21 -10.70
C HIS A 260 19.02 -4.03 -12.02
N GLU A 261 20.32 -3.70 -11.99
CA GLU A 261 21.19 -3.61 -13.17
C GLU A 261 21.10 -4.90 -14.01
N TYR A 262 21.27 -6.06 -13.37
CA TYR A 262 21.28 -7.35 -14.06
C TYR A 262 19.95 -7.67 -14.78
N ILE A 263 18.83 -7.24 -14.22
CA ILE A 263 17.48 -7.60 -14.72
C ILE A 263 16.93 -6.54 -15.70
N PHE A 264 17.22 -5.24 -15.48
CA PHE A 264 16.51 -4.15 -16.17
C PHE A 264 17.42 -3.31 -17.08
N GLU A 265 18.73 -3.51 -17.04
CA GLU A 265 19.71 -2.81 -17.89
C GLU A 265 20.41 -3.77 -18.86
#